data_87f046274787feb247e0ce8e5fece566
#
_entry.id   87f046274787feb247e0ce8e5fece566
#
_cell.length_a   1.000
_cell.length_b   1.000
_cell.length_c   1.000
_cell.angle_alpha   90.00
_cell.angle_beta   90.00
_cell.angle_gamma   90.00
#
_symmetry.space_group_name_H-M   'P 1'
#
loop_
_entity.id
_entity.type
_entity.pdbx_description
1 polymer ?
#
loop_
_entity_poly.entity_id
_entity_poly.type
_entity_poly.pdbx_seq_one_letter_code
_entity_poly.pdbx_strand_id
1 'polypeptide(L)'
;VFVATSVGLACYDQQKNSWTSTLGGANCLNKGSFSHCVYSDSKNRVWFGTEDGAICYDPKKGYAHPKIYNTELGLSDNSVASIIEDYKGRIWIGTTCGLNQIDTEKGTINKYFSDNGLQSNEFSDAAACTLWGGKMLVMGGTGGINWFDTDKVKQHPWQAKVTISGLFLGNQPVYPDMESGIYTITDKGAYNSDKFSLSHEDNTFTIQLSTLTYNNVEQISYAYSINGEDWRTIQSGMNELSFSHMPAGTYKFRVKAICNGYETPVKEFSIIVHPAWYASIWARICYLLAFLGLCLL
;
A
#
# COMPACT_ATOMS: atom_id res chain seq x y z
N VAL A 1 -26.54 -16.24 21.75
CA VAL A 1 -26.77 -15.89 20.35
C VAL A 1 -26.19 -14.51 20.12
N PHE A 2 -25.48 -14.32 19.01
CA PHE A 2 -24.89 -13.04 18.61
C PHE A 2 -25.65 -12.48 17.41
N VAL A 3 -25.90 -11.19 17.42
CA VAL A 3 -26.64 -10.50 16.37
C VAL A 3 -25.88 -9.23 15.97
N ALA A 4 -25.56 -9.10 14.68
CA ALA A 4 -25.05 -7.87 14.10
C ALA A 4 -26.20 -6.87 13.95
N THR A 5 -25.96 -5.62 14.31
CA THR A 5 -26.98 -4.56 14.26
C THR A 5 -26.38 -3.29 13.66
N SER A 6 -27.22 -2.36 13.23
CA SER A 6 -26.81 -1.05 12.71
C SER A 6 -26.09 -0.15 13.73
N VAL A 7 -26.12 -0.50 15.01
CA VAL A 7 -25.49 0.26 16.10
C VAL A 7 -24.46 -0.58 16.86
N GLY A 8 -24.05 -1.71 16.30
CA GLY A 8 -23.04 -2.60 16.87
C GLY A 8 -23.57 -4.01 17.14
N LEU A 9 -23.03 -4.68 18.13
CA LEU A 9 -23.28 -6.07 18.46
C LEU A 9 -24.26 -6.22 19.62
N ALA A 10 -25.24 -7.11 19.46
CA ALA A 10 -26.09 -7.59 20.53
C ALA A 10 -25.81 -9.07 20.85
N CYS A 11 -25.76 -9.40 22.12
CA CYS A 11 -25.63 -10.77 22.59
C CYS A 11 -26.86 -11.15 23.42
N TYR A 12 -27.52 -12.26 23.06
CA TYR A 12 -28.61 -12.83 23.83
C TYR A 12 -28.10 -13.99 24.68
N ASP A 13 -28.19 -13.85 25.99
CA ASP A 13 -27.92 -14.90 26.96
C ASP A 13 -29.19 -15.72 27.17
N GLN A 14 -29.22 -16.95 26.70
CA GLN A 14 -30.38 -17.86 26.83
C GLN A 14 -30.63 -18.29 28.28
N GLN A 15 -29.58 -18.35 29.12
CA GLN A 15 -29.74 -18.77 30.52
C GLN A 15 -30.36 -17.65 31.36
N LYS A 16 -30.00 -16.40 31.08
CA LYS A 16 -30.48 -15.23 31.78
C LYS A 16 -31.71 -14.62 31.13
N ASN A 17 -32.09 -15.11 29.94
CA ASN A 17 -33.20 -14.56 29.12
C ASN A 17 -33.05 -13.04 28.96
N SER A 18 -31.83 -12.58 28.66
CA SER A 18 -31.53 -11.15 28.61
C SER A 18 -30.60 -10.79 27.44
N TRP A 19 -30.81 -9.59 26.92
CA TRP A 19 -29.95 -9.00 25.91
C TRP A 19 -28.87 -8.15 26.57
N THR A 20 -27.65 -8.24 26.04
CA THR A 20 -26.54 -7.36 26.41
C THR A 20 -25.93 -6.78 25.16
N SER A 21 -25.62 -5.49 25.16
CA SER A 21 -24.90 -4.80 24.09
C SER A 21 -23.38 -4.81 24.29
N THR A 22 -22.91 -5.50 25.36
CA THR A 22 -21.50 -5.58 25.72
C THR A 22 -21.09 -7.02 25.92
N LEU A 23 -20.03 -7.46 25.24
CA LEU A 23 -19.38 -8.73 25.51
C LEU A 23 -18.34 -8.54 26.64
N GLY A 24 -18.53 -9.25 27.76
CA GLY A 24 -17.54 -9.28 28.83
C GLY A 24 -17.33 -7.98 29.61
N GLY A 25 -18.30 -7.05 29.62
CA GLY A 25 -18.22 -5.82 30.44
C GLY A 25 -17.28 -4.73 29.89
N ALA A 26 -16.64 -4.95 28.78
CA ALA A 26 -15.88 -3.94 28.07
C ALA A 26 -16.75 -3.21 27.05
N ASN A 27 -16.48 -1.93 26.80
CA ASN A 27 -17.02 -1.20 25.66
C ASN A 27 -16.44 -1.80 24.40
N CYS A 28 -17.01 -2.91 23.94
CA CYS A 28 -16.42 -3.81 22.97
C CYS A 28 -16.58 -3.36 21.51
N LEU A 29 -17.24 -2.24 21.28
CA LEU A 29 -17.43 -1.72 19.93
C LEU A 29 -17.26 -0.21 19.95
N ASN A 30 -16.63 0.32 18.92
CA ASN A 30 -16.78 1.72 18.57
C ASN A 30 -18.28 1.99 18.50
N LYS A 31 -18.79 2.77 19.43
CA LYS A 31 -20.19 3.16 19.44
C LYS A 31 -20.49 3.82 18.11
N GLY A 32 -21.29 3.13 17.27
CA GLY A 32 -21.73 3.66 16.00
C GLY A 32 -21.21 2.96 14.74
N SER A 33 -20.31 1.96 14.83
CA SER A 33 -19.92 1.18 13.65
C SER A 33 -21.04 0.26 13.20
N PHE A 34 -21.48 0.43 11.98
CA PHE A 34 -22.45 -0.46 11.34
C PHE A 34 -21.84 -1.86 11.17
N SER A 35 -22.56 -2.91 11.59
CA SER A 35 -22.13 -4.29 11.45
C SER A 35 -22.88 -4.98 10.30
N HIS A 36 -22.13 -5.41 9.29
CA HIS A 36 -22.67 -6.02 8.06
C HIS A 36 -22.88 -7.54 8.21
N CYS A 37 -22.00 -8.21 8.96
CA CYS A 37 -22.06 -9.66 9.12
C CYS A 37 -21.53 -10.12 10.48
N VAL A 38 -21.95 -11.32 10.88
CA VAL A 38 -21.44 -12.05 12.04
C VAL A 38 -21.16 -13.49 11.65
N TYR A 39 -20.04 -14.04 12.12
CA TYR A 39 -19.61 -15.41 11.86
C TYR A 39 -19.01 -16.04 13.11
N SER A 40 -19.29 -17.31 13.37
CA SER A 40 -18.64 -18.10 14.42
C SER A 40 -17.76 -19.15 13.78
N ASP A 41 -16.46 -19.12 14.08
CA ASP A 41 -15.49 -20.05 13.52
C ASP A 41 -15.38 -21.37 14.30
N SER A 42 -14.65 -22.32 13.76
CA SER A 42 -14.45 -23.65 14.35
C SER A 42 -13.76 -23.64 15.74
N LYS A 43 -13.10 -22.55 16.07
CA LYS A 43 -12.46 -22.30 17.39
C LYS A 43 -13.40 -21.59 18.38
N ASN A 44 -14.69 -21.45 18.01
CA ASN A 44 -15.71 -20.70 18.74
C ASN A 44 -15.38 -19.21 18.92
N ARG A 45 -14.50 -18.63 18.08
CA ARG A 45 -14.33 -17.20 18.03
C ARG A 45 -15.48 -16.57 17.27
N VAL A 46 -15.87 -15.39 17.69
CA VAL A 46 -16.96 -14.64 17.04
C VAL A 46 -16.36 -13.47 16.28
N TRP A 47 -16.66 -13.44 15.00
CA TRP A 47 -16.18 -12.44 14.05
C TRP A 47 -17.30 -11.51 13.64
N PHE A 48 -17.01 -10.22 13.53
CA PHE A 48 -17.92 -9.18 13.07
C PHE A 48 -17.29 -8.42 11.95
N GLY A 49 -17.99 -8.29 10.84
CA GLY A 49 -17.65 -7.38 9.77
C GLY A 49 -18.29 -6.02 10.01
N THR A 50 -17.48 -4.97 10.02
CA THR A 50 -17.91 -3.58 10.24
C THR A 50 -17.32 -2.66 9.18
N GLU A 51 -17.68 -1.37 9.21
CA GLU A 51 -17.06 -0.33 8.39
C GLU A 51 -15.62 0.01 8.84
N ASP A 52 -15.24 -0.36 10.06
CA ASP A 52 -13.92 -0.08 10.63
C ASP A 52 -12.99 -1.31 10.65
N GLY A 53 -13.39 -2.41 10.01
CA GLY A 53 -12.65 -3.66 9.95
C GLY A 53 -13.40 -4.88 10.43
N ALA A 54 -12.69 -6.01 10.49
CA ALA A 54 -13.18 -7.25 11.06
C ALA A 54 -12.76 -7.36 12.54
N ILE A 55 -13.71 -7.52 13.42
CA ILE A 55 -13.50 -7.63 14.87
C ILE A 55 -13.64 -9.09 15.27
N CYS A 56 -12.59 -9.65 15.89
CA CYS A 56 -12.56 -11.04 16.35
C CYS A 56 -12.52 -11.11 17.88
N TYR A 57 -13.52 -11.74 18.47
CA TYR A 57 -13.61 -12.04 19.88
C TYR A 57 -13.20 -13.49 20.15
N ASP A 58 -12.22 -13.69 21.02
CA ASP A 58 -11.75 -15.00 21.43
C ASP A 58 -12.35 -15.36 22.81
N PRO A 59 -13.18 -16.41 22.91
CA PRO A 59 -13.77 -16.80 24.19
C PRO A 59 -12.72 -17.22 25.24
N LYS A 60 -11.56 -17.70 24.79
CA LYS A 60 -10.45 -18.06 25.70
C LYS A 60 -9.82 -16.84 26.38
N LYS A 61 -9.96 -15.68 25.76
CA LYS A 61 -9.51 -14.38 26.30
C LYS A 61 -10.61 -13.61 27.03
N GLY A 62 -11.77 -14.24 27.25
CA GLY A 62 -12.88 -13.66 28.01
C GLY A 62 -13.57 -12.50 27.31
N TYR A 63 -13.50 -12.39 26.00
CA TYR A 63 -14.10 -11.34 25.15
C TYR A 63 -13.67 -9.89 25.49
N ALA A 64 -12.79 -9.70 26.49
CA ALA A 64 -12.42 -8.36 26.97
C ALA A 64 -11.50 -7.59 26.01
N HIS A 65 -10.77 -8.28 25.14
CA HIS A 65 -9.76 -7.71 24.27
C HIS A 65 -9.92 -8.26 22.84
N PRO A 66 -10.85 -7.71 22.04
CA PRO A 66 -11.02 -8.12 20.67
C PRO A 66 -9.78 -7.76 19.83
N LYS A 67 -9.49 -8.59 18.85
CA LYS A 67 -8.51 -8.26 17.83
C LYS A 67 -9.23 -7.64 16.65
N ILE A 68 -8.81 -6.45 16.24
CA ILE A 68 -9.35 -5.73 15.08
C ILE A 68 -8.40 -5.93 13.91
N TYR A 69 -8.92 -6.42 12.79
CA TYR A 69 -8.22 -6.52 11.53
C TYR A 69 -8.73 -5.41 10.62
N ASN A 70 -7.86 -4.52 10.24
CA ASN A 70 -8.13 -3.35 9.41
C ASN A 70 -7.02 -3.17 8.36
N THR A 71 -7.06 -2.10 7.60
CA THR A 71 -6.03 -1.78 6.59
C THR A 71 -4.65 -1.58 7.18
N GLU A 72 -4.52 -1.11 8.42
CA GLU A 72 -3.24 -0.99 9.14
C GLU A 72 -2.61 -2.35 9.42
N LEU A 73 -3.42 -3.37 9.71
CA LEU A 73 -2.98 -4.75 9.88
C LEU A 73 -2.90 -5.54 8.58
N GLY A 74 -3.25 -4.91 7.45
CA GLY A 74 -3.07 -5.47 6.12
C GLY A 74 -4.34 -5.97 5.43
N LEU A 75 -5.55 -5.63 5.86
CA LEU A 75 -6.74 -5.85 5.03
C LEU A 75 -6.70 -4.98 3.76
N SER A 76 -7.43 -5.40 2.75
CA SER A 76 -7.58 -4.66 1.51
C SER A 76 -8.44 -3.41 1.68
N ASP A 77 -9.43 -3.47 2.57
CA ASP A 77 -10.33 -2.36 2.91
C ASP A 77 -10.90 -2.55 4.31
N ASN A 78 -11.34 -1.46 4.96
CA ASN A 78 -11.95 -1.49 6.29
C ASN A 78 -13.41 -1.90 6.27
N SER A 79 -14.14 -1.66 5.19
CA SER A 79 -15.55 -2.02 5.07
C SER A 79 -15.69 -3.51 4.77
N VAL A 80 -15.97 -4.29 5.81
CA VAL A 80 -16.04 -5.76 5.78
C VAL A 80 -17.49 -6.21 5.56
N ALA A 81 -17.77 -6.74 4.39
CA ALA A 81 -19.11 -7.18 3.98
C ALA A 81 -19.43 -8.63 4.40
N SER A 82 -18.48 -9.55 4.26
CA SER A 82 -18.73 -10.98 4.54
C SER A 82 -17.51 -11.67 5.15
N ILE A 83 -17.77 -12.64 6.03
CA ILE A 83 -16.73 -13.41 6.73
C ILE A 83 -17.13 -14.89 6.70
N ILE A 84 -16.15 -15.76 6.38
CA ILE A 84 -16.36 -17.20 6.35
C ILE A 84 -15.04 -17.94 6.63
N GLU A 85 -15.12 -19.16 7.18
CA GLU A 85 -13.98 -20.04 7.44
C GLU A 85 -13.92 -21.16 6.41
N ASP A 86 -12.71 -21.50 5.98
CA ASP A 86 -12.49 -22.70 5.17
C ASP A 86 -12.16 -23.93 6.05
N TYR A 87 -12.08 -25.10 5.41
CA TYR A 87 -11.84 -26.38 6.10
C TYR A 87 -10.47 -26.49 6.80
N LYS A 88 -9.54 -25.57 6.50
CA LYS A 88 -8.23 -25.47 7.15
C LYS A 88 -8.21 -24.46 8.31
N GLY A 89 -9.35 -23.86 8.64
CA GLY A 89 -9.45 -22.87 9.70
C GLY A 89 -8.92 -21.47 9.31
N ARG A 90 -8.73 -21.21 8.00
CA ARG A 90 -8.38 -19.88 7.50
C ARG A 90 -9.65 -19.06 7.33
N ILE A 91 -9.60 -17.81 7.71
CA ILE A 91 -10.74 -16.90 7.62
C ILE A 91 -10.66 -16.13 6.30
N TRP A 92 -11.74 -16.12 5.58
CA TRP A 92 -11.90 -15.39 4.35
C TRP A 92 -12.85 -14.21 4.58
N ILE A 93 -12.41 -13.03 4.17
CA ILE A 93 -13.11 -11.76 4.40
C ILE A 93 -13.30 -11.06 3.08
N GLY A 94 -14.56 -10.93 2.65
CA GLY A 94 -14.95 -10.08 1.54
C GLY A 94 -15.15 -8.65 2.03
N THR A 95 -14.52 -7.70 1.36
CA THR A 95 -14.62 -6.27 1.65
C THR A 95 -15.20 -5.51 0.46
N THR A 96 -15.40 -4.22 0.58
CA THR A 96 -15.78 -3.37 -0.55
C THR A 96 -14.65 -3.21 -1.57
N CYS A 97 -13.41 -3.59 -1.22
CA CYS A 97 -12.26 -3.54 -2.13
C CYS A 97 -11.36 -4.77 -1.99
N GLY A 98 -11.86 -5.94 -2.42
CA GLY A 98 -11.10 -7.18 -2.51
C GLY A 98 -11.48 -8.25 -1.49
N LEU A 99 -10.88 -9.43 -1.69
CA LEU A 99 -11.02 -10.61 -0.85
C LEU A 99 -9.74 -10.82 -0.06
N ASN A 100 -9.88 -11.09 1.24
CA ASN A 100 -8.75 -11.32 2.12
C ASN A 100 -8.79 -12.74 2.68
N GLN A 101 -7.65 -13.39 2.76
CA GLN A 101 -7.47 -14.68 3.43
C GLN A 101 -6.56 -14.47 4.65
N ILE A 102 -7.06 -14.76 5.83
CA ILE A 102 -6.32 -14.63 7.08
C ILE A 102 -5.95 -16.02 7.60
N ASP A 103 -4.68 -16.30 7.72
CA ASP A 103 -4.16 -17.40 8.52
C ASP A 103 -3.88 -16.86 9.94
N THR A 104 -4.80 -17.12 10.85
CA THR A 104 -4.70 -16.59 12.23
C THR A 104 -3.59 -17.23 13.06
N GLU A 105 -3.06 -18.38 12.64
CA GLU A 105 -1.94 -19.06 13.32
C GLU A 105 -0.60 -18.49 12.87
N LYS A 106 -0.45 -18.25 11.58
CA LYS A 106 0.76 -17.64 11.02
C LYS A 106 0.75 -16.12 11.11
N GLY A 107 -0.42 -15.52 11.32
CA GLY A 107 -0.59 -14.06 11.33
C GLY A 107 -0.46 -13.41 9.94
N THR A 108 -0.63 -14.19 8.87
CA THR A 108 -0.50 -13.68 7.49
C THR A 108 -1.86 -13.31 6.92
N ILE A 109 -1.89 -12.25 6.14
CA ILE A 109 -3.06 -11.80 5.38
C ILE A 109 -2.69 -11.77 3.90
N ASN A 110 -3.43 -12.52 3.11
CA ASN A 110 -3.31 -12.58 1.67
C ASN A 110 -4.47 -11.83 1.03
N LYS A 111 -4.23 -11.03 0.01
CA LYS A 111 -5.24 -10.23 -0.68
C LYS A 111 -5.43 -10.71 -2.10
N TYR A 112 -6.67 -10.69 -2.55
CA TYR A 112 -7.06 -11.07 -3.91
C TYR A 112 -8.00 -10.01 -4.47
N PHE A 113 -7.86 -9.74 -5.76
CA PHE A 113 -8.59 -8.71 -6.48
C PHE A 113 -9.09 -9.25 -7.82
N SER A 114 -9.80 -8.45 -8.57
CA SER A 114 -10.30 -8.82 -9.91
C SER A 114 -9.21 -9.37 -10.83
N ASP A 115 -7.99 -8.89 -10.71
CA ASP A 115 -6.84 -9.39 -11.47
C ASP A 115 -6.39 -10.80 -11.08
N ASN A 116 -6.78 -11.25 -9.90
CA ASN A 116 -6.56 -12.63 -9.47
C ASN A 116 -7.70 -13.55 -9.90
N GLY A 117 -8.65 -13.04 -10.70
CA GLY A 117 -9.78 -13.80 -11.23
C GLY A 117 -11.07 -13.66 -10.46
N LEU A 118 -11.17 -12.67 -9.54
CA LEU A 118 -12.46 -12.33 -8.94
C LEU A 118 -13.33 -11.62 -9.97
N GLN A 119 -14.66 -11.81 -9.85
CA GLN A 119 -15.62 -11.19 -10.74
C GLN A 119 -15.74 -9.66 -10.55
N SER A 120 -15.46 -9.18 -9.32
CA SER A 120 -15.28 -7.77 -8.97
C SER A 120 -14.53 -7.68 -7.64
N ASN A 121 -14.11 -6.46 -7.24
CA ASN A 121 -13.47 -6.24 -5.95
C ASN A 121 -14.48 -6.02 -4.82
N GLU A 122 -15.74 -5.74 -5.12
CA GLU A 122 -16.77 -5.39 -4.16
C GLU A 122 -17.64 -6.60 -3.79
N PHE A 123 -17.63 -6.96 -2.51
CA PHE A 123 -18.43 -8.05 -1.94
C PHE A 123 -19.67 -7.51 -1.27
N SER A 124 -20.72 -8.35 -1.23
CA SER A 124 -22.04 -8.02 -0.66
C SER A 124 -22.15 -8.52 0.77
N ASP A 125 -22.97 -7.82 1.58
CA ASP A 125 -23.18 -8.10 2.99
C ASP A 125 -23.68 -9.52 3.23
N ALA A 126 -23.02 -10.23 4.14
CA ALA A 126 -23.34 -11.59 4.56
C ALA A 126 -23.47 -12.62 3.41
N ALA A 127 -23.01 -12.27 2.20
CA ALA A 127 -23.14 -13.12 1.01
C ALA A 127 -21.99 -14.12 0.90
N ALA A 128 -21.89 -15.07 1.84
CA ALA A 128 -20.88 -16.11 1.84
C ALA A 128 -21.44 -17.44 2.33
N CYS A 129 -21.07 -18.55 1.66
CA CYS A 129 -21.39 -19.88 2.13
C CYS A 129 -20.27 -20.89 1.79
N THR A 130 -20.25 -22.02 2.52
CA THR A 130 -19.32 -23.10 2.29
C THR A 130 -20.01 -24.25 1.57
N LEU A 131 -19.28 -24.92 0.69
CA LEU A 131 -19.67 -26.20 0.11
C LEU A 131 -18.60 -27.25 0.46
N TRP A 132 -19.04 -28.51 0.52
CA TRP A 132 -18.19 -29.67 0.80
C TRP A 132 -17.31 -29.49 2.05
N GLY A 133 -17.97 -29.06 3.16
CA GLY A 133 -17.31 -28.92 4.44
C GLY A 133 -16.25 -27.81 4.49
N GLY A 134 -16.39 -26.77 3.65
CA GLY A 134 -15.44 -25.64 3.63
C GLY A 134 -14.28 -25.78 2.66
N LYS A 135 -14.26 -26.86 1.85
CA LYS A 135 -13.27 -27.02 0.79
C LYS A 135 -13.51 -26.05 -0.36
N MET A 136 -14.77 -25.79 -0.67
CA MET A 136 -15.17 -24.73 -1.59
C MET A 136 -15.88 -23.62 -0.86
N LEU A 137 -15.56 -22.40 -1.25
CA LEU A 137 -16.25 -21.18 -0.83
C LEU A 137 -17.01 -20.57 -1.99
N VAL A 138 -18.17 -20.03 -1.66
CA VAL A 138 -19.00 -19.23 -2.57
C VAL A 138 -19.24 -17.89 -1.90
N MET A 139 -18.88 -16.81 -2.58
CA MET A 139 -18.99 -15.44 -2.05
C MET A 139 -19.59 -14.54 -3.11
N GLY A 140 -20.66 -13.82 -2.74
CA GLY A 140 -21.37 -12.88 -3.61
C GLY A 140 -20.78 -11.48 -3.57
N GLY A 141 -20.90 -10.78 -4.66
CA GLY A 141 -20.50 -9.37 -4.80
C GLY A 141 -21.31 -8.67 -5.88
N THR A 142 -21.06 -7.38 -6.08
CA THR A 142 -21.81 -6.53 -7.00
C THR A 142 -21.75 -6.98 -8.45
N GLY A 143 -20.68 -7.63 -8.89
CA GLY A 143 -20.53 -8.14 -10.24
C GLY A 143 -21.00 -9.60 -10.43
N GLY A 144 -21.43 -10.31 -9.36
CA GLY A 144 -21.90 -11.70 -9.43
C GLY A 144 -21.37 -12.57 -8.29
N ILE A 145 -20.99 -13.81 -8.59
CA ILE A 145 -20.60 -14.81 -7.59
C ILE A 145 -19.18 -15.29 -7.87
N ASN A 146 -18.33 -15.30 -6.84
CA ASN A 146 -17.06 -15.99 -6.83
C ASN A 146 -17.23 -17.37 -6.18
N TRP A 147 -16.77 -18.42 -6.84
CA TRP A 147 -16.73 -19.76 -6.27
C TRP A 147 -15.37 -20.38 -6.56
N PHE A 148 -14.72 -20.90 -5.55
CA PHE A 148 -13.34 -21.40 -5.68
C PHE A 148 -13.01 -22.49 -4.68
N ASP A 149 -12.13 -23.43 -5.12
CA ASP A 149 -11.51 -24.44 -4.30
C ASP A 149 -10.38 -23.76 -3.50
N THR A 150 -10.47 -23.77 -2.18
CA THR A 150 -9.53 -23.09 -1.28
C THR A 150 -8.10 -23.66 -1.35
N ASP A 151 -7.91 -24.88 -1.88
CA ASP A 151 -6.59 -25.47 -2.13
C ASP A 151 -5.95 -25.00 -3.43
N LYS A 152 -6.77 -24.55 -4.38
CA LYS A 152 -6.31 -24.11 -5.70
C LYS A 152 -5.99 -22.62 -5.74
N VAL A 153 -6.41 -21.86 -4.74
CA VAL A 153 -6.08 -20.44 -4.64
C VAL A 153 -4.59 -20.31 -4.33
N LYS A 154 -3.84 -19.85 -5.31
CA LYS A 154 -2.42 -19.58 -5.20
C LYS A 154 -2.18 -18.09 -5.25
N GLN A 155 -1.32 -17.61 -4.38
CA GLN A 155 -0.74 -16.28 -4.58
C GLN A 155 0.30 -16.39 -5.70
N HIS A 156 0.14 -15.56 -6.71
CA HIS A 156 1.20 -15.34 -7.67
C HIS A 156 2.08 -14.21 -7.12
N PRO A 157 3.36 -14.47 -6.82
CA PRO A 157 4.25 -13.39 -6.39
C PRO A 157 4.28 -12.33 -7.48
N TRP A 158 4.07 -11.10 -7.07
CA TRP A 158 4.14 -9.97 -7.99
C TRP A 158 5.58 -9.80 -8.51
N GLN A 159 5.77 -10.04 -9.79
CA GLN A 159 7.07 -9.94 -10.45
C GLN A 159 7.11 -8.67 -11.30
N ALA A 160 7.43 -7.58 -10.70
CA ALA A 160 7.61 -6.31 -11.39
C ALA A 160 9.00 -5.73 -11.13
N LYS A 161 9.41 -4.78 -11.98
CA LYS A 161 10.64 -4.00 -11.79
C LYS A 161 10.28 -2.53 -11.88
N VAL A 162 10.80 -1.72 -10.97
CA VAL A 162 10.65 -0.27 -11.07
C VAL A 162 11.57 0.27 -12.14
N THR A 163 11.02 1.16 -12.95
CA THR A 163 11.75 1.91 -13.96
C THR A 163 11.41 3.39 -13.86
N ILE A 164 12.28 4.24 -14.39
CA ILE A 164 12.00 5.66 -14.60
C ILE A 164 11.26 5.77 -15.92
N SER A 165 9.96 6.08 -15.90
CA SER A 165 9.18 6.28 -17.12
C SER A 165 9.37 7.67 -17.72
N GLY A 166 9.73 8.67 -16.91
CA GLY A 166 9.96 10.04 -17.34
C GLY A 166 10.74 10.85 -16.33
N LEU A 167 11.44 11.85 -16.82
CA LEU A 167 11.99 12.98 -16.06
C LEU A 167 11.39 14.25 -16.65
N PHE A 168 10.95 15.18 -15.83
CA PHE A 168 10.33 16.43 -16.23
C PHE A 168 11.04 17.59 -15.56
N LEU A 169 11.35 18.65 -16.33
CA LEU A 169 11.80 19.95 -15.84
C LEU A 169 10.60 20.89 -15.90
N GLY A 170 10.05 21.24 -14.73
CA GLY A 170 8.72 21.84 -14.69
C GLY A 170 7.68 20.91 -15.35
N ASN A 171 7.02 21.37 -16.42
CA ASN A 171 6.04 20.59 -17.17
C ASN A 171 6.61 20.02 -18.50
N GLN A 172 7.90 20.19 -18.75
CA GLN A 172 8.50 19.71 -20.00
C GLN A 172 9.20 18.36 -19.80
N PRO A 173 8.84 17.33 -20.58
CA PRO A 173 9.51 16.04 -20.51
C PRO A 173 10.93 16.15 -21.06
N VAL A 174 11.86 15.46 -20.44
CA VAL A 174 13.25 15.37 -20.85
C VAL A 174 13.40 14.26 -21.89
N TYR A 175 13.94 14.64 -23.03
CA TYR A 175 14.28 13.72 -24.14
C TYR A 175 15.79 13.45 -24.17
N PRO A 176 16.24 12.39 -24.90
CA PRO A 176 17.66 12.16 -25.16
C PRO A 176 18.33 13.40 -25.77
N ASP A 177 19.58 13.62 -25.37
CA ASP A 177 20.42 14.75 -25.83
C ASP A 177 19.88 16.14 -25.51
N MET A 178 18.84 16.25 -24.68
CA MET A 178 18.36 17.54 -24.20
C MET A 178 19.39 18.15 -23.26
N GLU A 179 19.60 19.47 -23.39
CA GLU A 179 20.57 20.21 -22.59
C GLU A 179 19.90 20.94 -21.41
N SER A 180 20.63 21.04 -20.30
CA SER A 180 20.34 21.86 -19.13
C SER A 180 21.57 22.76 -18.90
N GLY A 181 21.48 24.03 -19.29
CA GLY A 181 22.63 24.90 -19.37
C GLY A 181 23.68 24.39 -20.35
N ILE A 182 24.87 24.04 -19.86
CA ILE A 182 25.96 23.48 -20.69
C ILE A 182 26.07 21.95 -20.55
N TYR A 183 25.13 21.33 -19.85
CA TYR A 183 25.18 19.89 -19.56
C TYR A 183 24.13 19.14 -20.35
N THR A 184 24.50 18.07 -21.01
CA THR A 184 23.53 17.10 -21.56
C THR A 184 22.90 16.36 -20.39
N ILE A 185 21.58 16.41 -20.27
CA ILE A 185 20.84 15.81 -19.16
C ILE A 185 21.04 14.30 -19.16
N THR A 186 20.85 13.68 -20.31
CA THR A 186 21.04 12.25 -20.57
C THR A 186 21.20 12.00 -22.06
N ASP A 187 22.04 11.03 -22.42
CA ASP A 187 22.25 10.55 -23.79
C ASP A 187 21.21 9.48 -24.21
N LYS A 188 20.40 9.02 -23.27
CA LYS A 188 19.42 7.95 -23.45
C LYS A 188 18.05 8.41 -22.98
N GLY A 189 17.00 7.69 -23.37
CA GLY A 189 15.69 7.90 -22.78
C GLY A 189 15.70 7.63 -21.27
N ALA A 190 14.83 8.30 -20.52
CA ALA A 190 14.77 8.19 -19.06
C ALA A 190 14.69 6.74 -18.56
N TYR A 191 14.01 5.88 -19.30
CA TYR A 191 13.89 4.44 -19.02
C TYR A 191 15.25 3.70 -18.94
N ASN A 192 16.19 4.07 -19.80
CA ASN A 192 17.49 3.42 -19.94
C ASN A 192 18.64 4.17 -19.25
N SER A 193 18.31 5.25 -18.54
CA SER A 193 19.31 6.12 -17.91
C SER A 193 19.36 5.86 -16.41
N ASP A 194 20.59 5.77 -15.89
CA ASP A 194 20.84 5.67 -14.46
C ASP A 194 21.53 6.94 -13.93
N LYS A 195 21.74 7.94 -14.81
CA LYS A 195 22.38 9.20 -14.45
C LYS A 195 21.79 10.36 -15.25
N PHE A 196 21.48 11.44 -14.54
CA PHE A 196 20.96 12.69 -15.10
C PHE A 196 21.81 13.87 -14.59
N SER A 197 22.12 14.80 -15.48
CA SER A 197 22.94 15.99 -15.17
C SER A 197 22.11 17.24 -15.41
N LEU A 198 21.88 18.03 -14.37
CA LEU A 198 21.07 19.24 -14.41
C LEU A 198 21.94 20.48 -14.08
N SER A 199 21.64 21.62 -14.68
CA SER A 199 22.21 22.90 -14.30
C SER A 199 21.57 23.40 -13.00
N HIS A 200 22.18 24.40 -12.40
CA HIS A 200 21.64 25.07 -11.21
C HIS A 200 20.29 25.76 -11.46
N GLU A 201 19.96 26.09 -12.69
CA GLU A 201 18.70 26.70 -13.10
C GLU A 201 17.56 25.68 -13.13
N ASP A 202 17.86 24.44 -13.48
CA ASP A 202 16.91 23.32 -13.58
C ASP A 202 16.89 22.46 -12.31
N ASN A 203 16.94 23.10 -11.14
CA ASN A 203 16.98 22.45 -9.84
C ASN A 203 15.61 22.01 -9.29
N THR A 204 14.58 22.17 -10.10
CA THR A 204 13.20 21.73 -9.82
C THR A 204 12.78 20.73 -10.89
N PHE A 205 12.54 19.49 -10.48
CA PHE A 205 12.26 18.40 -11.40
C PHE A 205 11.30 17.38 -10.82
N THR A 206 10.61 16.64 -11.70
CA THR A 206 9.71 15.55 -11.34
C THR A 206 10.19 14.26 -12.00
N ILE A 207 10.29 13.20 -11.22
CA ILE A 207 10.63 11.85 -11.67
C ILE A 207 9.34 11.05 -11.72
N GLN A 208 9.00 10.48 -12.86
CA GLN A 208 7.89 9.59 -13.02
C GLN A 208 8.37 8.14 -13.00
N LEU A 209 7.77 7.34 -12.12
CA LEU A 209 8.10 5.92 -11.94
C LEU A 209 7.05 5.04 -12.59
N SER A 210 7.45 3.86 -13.01
CA SER A 210 6.53 2.84 -13.52
C SER A 210 7.05 1.43 -13.18
N THR A 211 6.14 0.51 -12.97
CA THR A 211 6.45 -0.92 -12.89
C THR A 211 6.21 -1.64 -14.21
N LEU A 212 5.70 -0.93 -15.24
CA LEU A 212 5.29 -1.48 -16.53
C LEU A 212 4.27 -2.61 -16.41
N THR A 213 3.58 -2.68 -15.28
CA THR A 213 2.43 -3.58 -15.08
C THR A 213 1.16 -2.77 -15.19
N TYR A 214 0.17 -3.33 -15.88
CA TYR A 214 -1.13 -2.66 -16.09
C TYR A 214 -2.15 -3.05 -15.03
N ASN A 215 -1.82 -4.05 -14.22
CA ASN A 215 -2.69 -4.60 -13.20
C ASN A 215 -2.45 -3.89 -11.86
N ASN A 216 -3.50 -3.62 -11.10
CA ASN A 216 -3.45 -3.05 -9.75
C ASN A 216 -2.69 -1.71 -9.62
N VAL A 217 -2.68 -0.90 -10.67
CA VAL A 217 -1.91 0.36 -10.70
C VAL A 217 -2.27 1.26 -9.52
N GLU A 218 -3.53 1.30 -9.13
CA GLU A 218 -4.03 2.10 -8.00
C GLU A 218 -3.55 1.60 -6.63
N GLN A 219 -3.10 0.35 -6.55
CA GLN A 219 -2.63 -0.28 -5.30
C GLN A 219 -1.11 -0.28 -5.19
N ILE A 220 -0.41 0.13 -6.25
CA ILE A 220 1.03 0.26 -6.24
C ILE A 220 1.40 1.52 -5.50
N SER A 221 2.19 1.38 -4.44
CA SER A 221 2.89 2.47 -3.79
C SER A 221 4.38 2.40 -4.11
N TYR A 222 5.00 3.57 -4.22
CA TYR A 222 6.44 3.65 -4.43
C TYR A 222 7.12 4.15 -3.17
N ALA A 223 8.26 3.56 -2.84
CA ALA A 223 9.12 4.03 -1.78
C ALA A 223 10.46 4.47 -2.37
N TYR A 224 11.01 5.56 -1.86
CA TYR A 224 12.29 6.10 -2.28
C TYR A 224 13.18 6.47 -1.10
N SER A 225 14.47 6.47 -1.33
CA SER A 225 15.51 6.91 -0.41
C SER A 225 16.55 7.73 -1.19
N ILE A 226 17.02 8.81 -0.61
CA ILE A 226 18.03 9.70 -1.19
C ILE A 226 19.29 9.61 -0.33
N ASN A 227 20.46 9.38 -0.94
CA ASN A 227 21.76 9.34 -0.27
C ASN A 227 21.84 8.37 0.92
N GLY A 228 20.98 7.33 0.93
CA GLY A 228 20.95 6.35 2.02
C GLY A 228 20.12 6.75 3.24
N GLU A 229 19.35 7.83 3.15
CA GLU A 229 18.35 8.19 4.18
C GLU A 229 17.26 7.11 4.31
N ASP A 230 16.40 7.25 5.32
CA ASP A 230 15.26 6.38 5.54
C ASP A 230 14.29 6.37 4.35
N TRP A 231 13.63 5.24 4.16
CA TRP A 231 12.65 5.07 3.10
C TRP A 231 11.42 5.95 3.35
N ARG A 232 11.04 6.70 2.32
CA ARG A 232 9.83 7.51 2.27
C ARG A 232 8.88 6.88 1.28
N THR A 233 7.63 6.64 1.68
CA THR A 233 6.60 6.04 0.81
C THR A 233 5.66 7.13 0.32
N ILE A 234 5.31 7.09 -0.96
CA ILE A 234 4.26 7.94 -1.54
C ILE A 234 2.93 7.20 -1.53
N GLN A 235 1.84 7.95 -1.60
CA GLN A 235 0.49 7.40 -1.56
C GLN A 235 0.28 6.41 -2.72
N SER A 236 -0.48 5.34 -2.46
CA SER A 236 -0.87 4.36 -3.49
C SER A 236 -1.57 5.03 -4.68
N GLY A 237 -1.24 4.58 -5.87
CA GLY A 237 -1.73 5.14 -7.13
C GLY A 237 -0.96 6.37 -7.63
N MET A 238 -0.13 7.00 -6.79
CA MET A 238 0.78 8.07 -7.23
C MET A 238 2.11 7.47 -7.69
N ASN A 239 2.64 7.98 -8.79
CA ASN A 239 3.89 7.51 -9.40
C ASN A 239 4.89 8.64 -9.69
N GLU A 240 4.69 9.82 -9.14
CA GLU A 240 5.52 11.00 -9.37
C GLU A 240 6.22 11.43 -8.10
N LEU A 241 7.51 11.73 -8.23
CA LEU A 241 8.36 12.29 -7.19
C LEU A 241 8.81 13.68 -7.62
N SER A 242 8.25 14.72 -7.00
CA SER A 242 8.59 16.11 -7.31
C SER A 242 9.55 16.69 -6.28
N PHE A 243 10.61 17.30 -6.78
CA PHE A 243 11.65 17.96 -5.97
C PHE A 243 11.79 19.41 -6.43
N SER A 244 11.81 20.32 -5.47
CA SER A 244 11.93 21.75 -5.73
C SER A 244 13.17 22.32 -5.08
N HIS A 245 13.86 23.20 -5.80
CA HIS A 245 15.03 23.96 -5.30
C HIS A 245 16.14 23.06 -4.73
N MET A 246 16.44 21.97 -5.41
CA MET A 246 17.51 21.07 -4.98
C MET A 246 18.86 21.78 -5.05
N PRO A 247 19.64 21.85 -3.93
CA PRO A 247 20.97 22.43 -3.94
C PRO A 247 21.93 21.73 -4.91
N ALA A 248 22.99 22.41 -5.32
CA ALA A 248 24.04 21.78 -6.12
C ALA A 248 24.64 20.60 -5.36
N GLY A 249 24.70 19.45 -6.02
CA GLY A 249 25.19 18.20 -5.40
C GLY A 249 24.87 16.98 -6.24
N THR A 250 25.33 15.83 -5.76
CA THR A 250 25.02 14.51 -6.34
C THR A 250 24.03 13.79 -5.44
N TYR A 251 22.90 13.42 -5.98
CA TYR A 251 21.83 12.72 -5.28
C TYR A 251 21.70 11.29 -5.80
N LYS A 252 21.96 10.33 -4.93
CA LYS A 252 21.78 8.91 -5.22
C LYS A 252 20.38 8.49 -4.78
N PHE A 253 19.54 8.19 -5.74
CA PHE A 253 18.17 7.71 -5.52
C PHE A 253 18.13 6.19 -5.50
N ARG A 254 17.39 5.66 -4.57
CA ARG A 254 17.00 4.25 -4.50
C ARG A 254 15.50 4.20 -4.48
N VAL A 255 14.89 3.47 -5.40
CA VAL A 255 13.43 3.36 -5.51
C VAL A 255 13.01 1.91 -5.57
N LYS A 256 11.87 1.61 -4.96
CA LYS A 256 11.18 0.32 -5.05
C LYS A 256 9.68 0.55 -5.13
N ALA A 257 8.95 -0.39 -5.69
CA ALA A 257 7.50 -0.41 -5.65
C ALA A 257 7.02 -1.50 -4.70
N ILE A 258 5.89 -1.24 -4.07
CA ILE A 258 5.26 -2.12 -3.10
C ILE A 258 3.82 -2.34 -3.56
N CYS A 259 3.41 -3.60 -3.70
CA CYS A 259 2.04 -3.98 -4.03
C CYS A 259 1.65 -5.21 -3.22
N ASN A 260 0.57 -5.13 -2.46
CA ASN A 260 0.05 -6.26 -1.68
C ASN A 260 1.06 -6.92 -0.73
N GLY A 261 2.01 -6.14 -0.19
CA GLY A 261 3.08 -6.65 0.68
C GLY A 261 4.29 -7.24 -0.07
N TYR A 262 4.26 -7.30 -1.39
CA TYR A 262 5.42 -7.66 -2.21
C TYR A 262 6.19 -6.41 -2.60
N GLU A 263 7.51 -6.52 -2.58
CA GLU A 263 8.42 -5.43 -2.98
C GLU A 263 9.17 -5.81 -4.25
N THR A 264 9.40 -4.83 -5.13
CA THR A 264 10.27 -5.02 -6.29
C THR A 264 11.75 -4.97 -5.86
N PRO A 265 12.66 -5.49 -6.71
CA PRO A 265 14.08 -5.14 -6.59
C PRO A 265 14.27 -3.62 -6.59
N VAL A 266 15.26 -3.16 -5.85
CA VAL A 266 15.60 -1.73 -5.77
C VAL A 266 16.25 -1.28 -7.07
N LYS A 267 15.72 -0.21 -7.68
CA LYS A 267 16.34 0.51 -8.79
C LYS A 267 17.15 1.66 -8.23
N GLU A 268 18.41 1.77 -8.65
CA GLU A 268 19.30 2.87 -8.27
C GLU A 268 19.58 3.76 -9.47
N PHE A 269 19.61 5.06 -9.25
CA PHE A 269 20.02 6.06 -10.23
C PHE A 269 20.54 7.31 -9.52
N SER A 270 21.16 8.22 -10.27
CA SER A 270 21.71 9.45 -9.71
C SER A 270 21.31 10.69 -10.50
N ILE A 271 21.04 11.76 -9.77
CA ILE A 271 20.82 13.09 -10.34
C ILE A 271 21.91 14.02 -9.81
N ILE A 272 22.59 14.70 -10.73
CA ILE A 272 23.64 15.66 -10.41
C ILE A 272 23.09 17.04 -10.75
N VAL A 273 22.99 17.89 -9.74
CA VAL A 273 22.71 19.32 -9.92
C VAL A 273 24.03 20.07 -9.86
N HIS A 274 24.45 20.62 -10.98
CA HIS A 274 25.71 21.34 -11.07
C HIS A 274 25.62 22.73 -10.42
N PRO A 275 26.68 23.20 -9.76
CA PRO A 275 26.68 24.55 -9.19
C PRO A 275 26.74 25.62 -10.30
N ALA A 276 26.24 26.80 -10.02
CA ALA A 276 26.44 27.95 -10.87
C ALA A 276 27.94 28.21 -11.09
N TRP A 277 28.32 28.71 -12.25
CA TRP A 277 29.74 28.96 -12.58
C TRP A 277 30.44 29.86 -11.53
N TYR A 278 29.74 30.86 -11.00
CA TYR A 278 30.25 31.79 -9.98
C TYR A 278 30.35 31.13 -8.57
N ALA A 279 29.69 30.04 -8.33
CA ALA A 279 29.77 29.24 -7.10
C ALA A 279 30.74 28.05 -7.21
N SER A 280 31.36 27.87 -8.37
CA SER A 280 32.31 26.78 -8.63
C SER A 280 33.58 26.94 -7.76
N ILE A 281 34.28 25.84 -7.52
CA ILE A 281 35.54 25.85 -6.74
C ILE A 281 36.53 26.83 -7.36
N TRP A 282 36.63 26.88 -8.69
CA TRP A 282 37.56 27.77 -9.39
C TRP A 282 37.17 29.24 -9.22
N ALA A 283 35.89 29.56 -9.27
CA ALA A 283 35.42 30.94 -8.99
C ALA A 283 35.73 31.38 -7.56
N ARG A 284 35.55 30.47 -6.58
CA ARG A 284 35.89 30.76 -5.18
C ARG A 284 37.37 30.98 -4.98
N ILE A 285 38.22 30.23 -5.66
CA ILE A 285 39.69 30.45 -5.65
C ILE A 285 40.05 31.80 -6.28
N CYS A 286 39.43 32.15 -7.41
CA CYS A 286 39.61 33.45 -8.05
C CYS A 286 39.20 34.60 -7.13
N TYR A 287 38.06 34.47 -6.43
CA TYR A 287 37.58 35.48 -5.47
C TYR A 287 38.54 35.64 -4.30
N LEU A 288 39.10 34.53 -3.79
CA LEU A 288 40.04 34.54 -2.69
C LEU A 288 41.37 35.22 -3.11
N LEU A 289 41.85 34.91 -4.32
CA LEU A 289 43.06 35.55 -4.87
C LEU A 289 42.84 37.04 -5.13
N ALA A 290 41.69 37.43 -5.65
CA ALA A 290 41.34 38.85 -5.86
C ALA A 290 41.25 39.59 -4.52
N PHE A 291 40.63 38.98 -3.50
CA PHE A 291 40.57 39.56 -2.15
C PHE A 291 41.96 39.74 -1.53
N LEU A 292 42.85 38.71 -1.62
CA LEU A 292 44.22 38.79 -1.12
C LEU A 292 45.01 39.87 -1.87
N GLY A 293 44.83 39.97 -3.20
CA GLY A 293 45.46 41.05 -3.99
C GLY A 293 45.02 42.47 -3.55
N LEU A 294 43.74 42.62 -3.21
CA LEU A 294 43.18 43.89 -2.74
C LEU A 294 43.68 44.25 -1.33
N CYS A 295 43.97 43.27 -0.48
CA CYS A 295 44.55 43.49 0.87
C CYS A 295 46.05 43.82 0.85
N LEU A 296 46.73 43.56 -0.28
CA LEU A 296 48.17 43.86 -0.45
C LEU A 296 48.42 45.22 -1.12
N LEU A 297 47.41 45.86 -1.65
CA LEU A 297 47.39 47.21 -2.17
C LEU A 297 47.02 48.23 -1.05
#